data_2146f7f37b42e900ac25dd4ba868a12d
#
_entry.id   2146f7f37b42e900ac25dd4ba868a12d
#
_cell.length_a   1.000
_cell.length_b   1.000
_cell.length_c   1.000
_cell.angle_alpha   90.00
_cell.angle_beta   90.00
_cell.angle_gamma   90.00
#
_symmetry.space_group_name_H-M   'P 1'
#
loop_
_entity.id
_entity.type
_entity.pdbx_description
1 polymer ?
#
loop_
_entity_poly.entity_id
_entity_poly.type
_entity_poly.pdbx_seq_one_letter_code
_entity_poly.pdbx_strand_id
1 'polypeptide(L)'
;AALFGGGSVGREGPTVQLGAAIMVQVHRLFRVNVTAGVYIAGGAAGVAAAFNTPLAGIAFAIEELAVAYEQRVAVMVMGAVMIAGLTAQGIAGDYVYFGQLSGSLPIVTVLVAAPIAGLAGGAAGGLFARMVLALRGPGGRFAARLKSRPLVTALVCGIAVGLLGFVTSGATSGTGYEATRDLLSGGASEYWFGPAKFLAALATTASGIPGGIFAPSLAVGAGFGELLTPLFPPEQAGLIILIGMGGYFTGVVRAPLTAVIILSEATSSTHAILPLFATALIGDWAGSIVCKDRLYHALSRDFLPASRDGAEDG
;
A
#
# COMPACT_ATOMS: atom_id res chain seq x y z
N ALA A 1 13.73 5.55 -12.81
CA ALA A 1 14.56 4.46 -13.37
C ALA A 1 13.87 3.10 -13.19
N ALA A 2 13.50 2.67 -11.94
CA ALA A 2 12.92 1.35 -11.68
C ALA A 2 11.62 1.08 -12.47
N LEU A 3 10.70 2.04 -12.50
CA LEU A 3 9.45 1.96 -13.27
C LEU A 3 9.71 1.82 -14.78
N PHE A 4 10.67 2.58 -15.32
CA PHE A 4 11.06 2.48 -16.74
C PHE A 4 11.68 1.13 -17.08
N GLY A 5 12.34 0.49 -16.10
CA GLY A 5 12.89 -0.87 -16.26
C GLY A 5 11.88 -1.98 -16.02
N GLY A 6 10.57 -1.68 -15.95
CA GLY A 6 9.53 -2.69 -15.75
C GLY A 6 9.37 -3.18 -14.30
N GLY A 7 10.05 -2.53 -13.35
CA GLY A 7 9.93 -2.89 -11.93
C GLY A 7 8.49 -2.79 -11.42
N SER A 8 8.03 -3.81 -10.70
CA SER A 8 6.71 -3.83 -10.05
C SER A 8 6.74 -3.05 -8.75
N VAL A 9 6.64 -1.72 -8.85
CA VAL A 9 6.85 -0.80 -7.75
C VAL A 9 5.92 0.40 -7.86
N GLY A 10 5.48 0.91 -6.71
CA GLY A 10 4.66 2.12 -6.59
C GLY A 10 5.50 3.40 -6.45
N ARG A 11 4.86 4.51 -6.69
CA ARG A 11 5.42 5.86 -6.54
C ARG A 11 5.12 6.49 -5.17
N GLU A 12 4.25 5.87 -4.37
CA GLU A 12 3.70 6.43 -3.15
C GLU A 12 4.78 6.59 -2.06
N GLY A 13 5.64 5.59 -1.86
CA GLY A 13 6.74 5.67 -0.92
C GLY A 13 7.68 6.87 -1.20
N PRO A 14 8.19 7.00 -2.42
CA PRO A 14 8.94 8.20 -2.82
C PRO A 14 8.17 9.51 -2.64
N THR A 15 6.86 9.53 -2.90
CA THR A 15 6.03 10.75 -2.74
C THR A 15 5.88 11.14 -1.27
N VAL A 16 5.70 10.16 -0.37
CA VAL A 16 5.69 10.36 1.09
C VAL A 16 7.01 10.96 1.56
N GLN A 17 8.13 10.39 1.12
CA GLN A 17 9.47 10.89 1.48
C GLN A 17 9.71 12.31 0.95
N LEU A 18 9.31 12.57 -0.28
CA LEU A 18 9.45 13.89 -0.91
C LEU A 18 8.59 14.94 -0.19
N GLY A 19 7.34 14.62 0.14
CA GLY A 19 6.44 15.48 0.90
C GLY A 19 7.02 15.84 2.27
N ALA A 20 7.52 14.84 3.00
CA ALA A 20 8.18 15.07 4.29
C ALA A 20 9.45 15.93 4.13
N ALA A 21 10.29 15.65 3.12
CA ALA A 21 11.51 16.42 2.87
C ALA A 21 11.22 17.87 2.51
N ILE A 22 10.23 18.14 1.66
CA ILE A 22 9.80 19.50 1.29
C ILE A 22 9.32 20.26 2.54
N MET A 23 8.46 19.64 3.36
CA MET A 23 7.97 20.26 4.60
C MET A 23 9.14 20.65 5.53
N VAL A 24 10.11 19.77 5.71
CA VAL A 24 11.31 20.04 6.52
C VAL A 24 12.12 21.19 5.93
N GLN A 25 12.34 21.21 4.61
CA GLN A 25 13.13 22.29 3.97
C GLN A 25 12.42 23.64 4.07
N VAL A 26 11.10 23.68 3.91
CA VAL A 26 10.30 24.92 4.09
C VAL A 26 10.43 25.42 5.54
N HIS A 27 10.30 24.53 6.55
CA HIS A 27 10.48 24.93 7.95
C HIS A 27 11.88 25.49 8.23
N ARG A 28 12.92 24.87 7.67
CA ARG A 28 14.31 25.37 7.79
C ARG A 28 14.50 26.72 7.11
N LEU A 29 13.91 26.92 5.93
CA LEU A 29 13.97 28.20 5.20
C LEU A 29 13.38 29.35 6.02
N PHE A 30 12.22 29.10 6.66
CA PHE A 30 11.55 30.08 7.52
C PHE A 30 12.06 30.08 8.96
N ARG A 31 13.10 29.30 9.28
CA ARG A 31 13.68 29.16 10.63
C ARG A 31 12.65 28.74 11.69
N VAL A 32 11.67 27.93 11.31
CA VAL A 32 10.68 27.33 12.19
C VAL A 32 11.20 25.98 12.68
N ASN A 33 10.92 25.64 13.93
CA ASN A 33 11.38 24.37 14.51
C ASN A 33 10.78 23.18 13.78
N VAL A 34 11.65 22.22 13.42
CA VAL A 34 11.24 20.95 12.81
C VAL A 34 10.92 19.96 13.92
N THR A 35 9.64 19.60 14.03
CA THR A 35 9.13 18.60 14.99
C THR A 35 8.76 17.31 14.27
N ALA A 36 8.49 16.23 15.01
CA ALA A 36 7.97 14.98 14.44
C ALA A 36 6.70 15.19 13.61
N GLY A 37 5.81 16.10 14.07
CA GLY A 37 4.59 16.48 13.36
C GLY A 37 4.82 17.01 11.95
N VAL A 38 5.95 17.69 11.69
CA VAL A 38 6.31 18.21 10.36
C VAL A 38 6.55 17.05 9.37
N TYR A 39 7.24 16.00 9.81
CA TYR A 39 7.44 14.80 8.99
C TYR A 39 6.14 14.07 8.73
N ILE A 40 5.30 13.93 9.77
CA ILE A 40 3.98 13.27 9.67
C ILE A 40 3.09 14.03 8.68
N ALA A 41 2.98 15.35 8.82
CA ALA A 41 2.15 16.19 7.97
C ALA A 41 2.63 16.17 6.50
N GLY A 42 3.94 16.26 6.27
CA GLY A 42 4.51 16.16 4.92
C GLY A 42 4.31 14.78 4.29
N GLY A 43 4.48 13.71 5.08
CA GLY A 43 4.23 12.35 4.62
C GLY A 43 2.76 12.10 4.25
N ALA A 44 1.83 12.54 5.10
CA ALA A 44 0.40 12.47 4.87
C ALA A 44 -0.03 13.25 3.60
N ALA A 45 0.51 14.46 3.42
CA ALA A 45 0.31 15.26 2.22
C ALA A 45 0.81 14.54 0.96
N GLY A 46 1.93 13.81 1.07
CA GLY A 46 2.47 12.98 0.01
C GLY A 46 1.52 11.85 -0.40
N VAL A 47 0.87 11.15 0.56
CA VAL A 47 -0.15 10.13 0.26
C VAL A 47 -1.36 10.76 -0.42
N ALA A 48 -1.87 11.85 0.12
CA ALA A 48 -3.01 12.57 -0.44
C ALA A 48 -2.79 12.97 -1.91
N ALA A 49 -1.61 13.52 -2.22
CA ALA A 49 -1.26 13.90 -3.58
C ALA A 49 -1.03 12.69 -4.51
N ALA A 50 -0.49 11.57 -4.00
CA ALA A 50 -0.18 10.40 -4.81
C ALA A 50 -1.42 9.69 -5.36
N PHE A 51 -2.48 9.65 -4.58
CA PHE A 51 -3.74 8.96 -4.91
C PHE A 51 -4.90 9.89 -5.23
N ASN A 52 -4.73 11.20 -5.10
CA ASN A 52 -5.81 12.18 -5.13
C ASN A 52 -6.89 11.88 -4.05
N THR A 53 -6.45 11.46 -2.87
CA THR A 53 -7.29 10.99 -1.76
C THR A 53 -6.91 11.71 -0.46
N PRO A 54 -7.44 12.92 -0.21
CA PRO A 54 -7.08 13.70 0.99
C PRO A 54 -7.44 13.00 2.30
N LEU A 55 -8.62 12.40 2.42
CA LEU A 55 -9.01 11.73 3.66
C LEU A 55 -8.12 10.51 3.96
N ALA A 56 -7.68 9.81 2.91
CA ALA A 56 -6.74 8.71 3.06
C ALA A 56 -5.37 9.18 3.59
N GLY A 57 -4.91 10.36 3.20
CA GLY A 57 -3.70 10.97 3.77
C GLY A 57 -3.81 11.19 5.28
N ILE A 58 -4.98 11.68 5.76
CA ILE A 58 -5.25 11.85 7.18
C ILE A 58 -5.29 10.50 7.91
N ALA A 59 -6.01 9.52 7.36
CA ALA A 59 -6.09 8.17 7.92
C ALA A 59 -4.71 7.53 8.07
N PHE A 60 -3.88 7.64 7.02
CA PHE A 60 -2.51 7.14 7.02
C PHE A 60 -1.64 7.81 8.09
N ALA A 61 -1.81 9.13 8.30
CA ALA A 61 -1.11 9.82 9.38
C ALA A 61 -1.47 9.26 10.76
N ILE A 62 -2.74 8.94 10.98
CA ILE A 62 -3.24 8.43 12.26
C ILE A 62 -2.78 7.00 12.52
N GLU A 63 -2.89 6.11 11.52
CA GLU A 63 -2.63 4.69 11.72
C GLU A 63 -1.15 4.31 11.61
N GLU A 64 -0.41 4.95 10.71
CA GLU A 64 0.92 4.46 10.33
C GLU A 64 2.05 5.42 10.72
N LEU A 65 1.82 6.73 10.67
CA LEU A 65 2.90 7.69 10.90
C LEU A 65 2.95 8.20 12.34
N ALA A 66 1.82 8.31 13.03
CA ALA A 66 1.77 8.90 14.36
C ALA A 66 1.88 7.83 15.45
N VAL A 67 2.92 7.91 16.29
CA VAL A 67 3.02 7.11 17.52
C VAL A 67 2.05 7.62 18.59
N ALA A 68 1.88 8.96 18.66
CA ALA A 68 0.87 9.62 19.49
C ALA A 68 0.25 10.77 18.67
N TYR A 69 -1.07 10.76 18.54
CA TYR A 69 -1.79 11.75 17.74
C TYR A 69 -2.26 12.88 18.64
N GLU A 70 -1.40 13.88 18.82
CA GLU A 70 -1.73 15.07 19.58
C GLU A 70 -2.59 16.05 18.75
N GLN A 71 -3.46 16.82 19.40
CA GLN A 71 -4.35 17.77 18.72
C GLN A 71 -3.60 18.79 17.84
N ARG A 72 -2.43 19.23 18.26
CA ARG A 72 -1.58 20.15 17.46
C ARG A 72 -1.09 19.52 16.17
N VAL A 73 -0.70 18.24 16.22
CA VAL A 73 -0.29 17.46 15.05
C VAL A 73 -1.48 17.22 14.12
N ALA A 74 -2.66 16.97 14.67
CA ALA A 74 -3.90 16.79 13.93
C ALA A 74 -4.21 17.99 13.01
N VAL A 75 -4.20 19.19 13.56
CA VAL A 75 -4.50 20.44 12.81
C VAL A 75 -3.46 20.64 11.69
N MET A 76 -2.19 20.42 11.99
CA MET A 76 -1.11 20.57 11.00
C MET A 76 -1.23 19.54 9.87
N VAL A 77 -1.53 18.28 10.19
CA VAL A 77 -1.77 17.21 9.22
C VAL A 77 -2.96 17.56 8.32
N MET A 78 -4.10 17.90 8.92
CA MET A 78 -5.29 18.28 8.14
C MET A 78 -5.01 19.46 7.22
N GLY A 79 -4.36 20.51 7.70
CA GLY A 79 -3.99 21.68 6.90
C GLY A 79 -3.05 21.33 5.74
N ALA A 80 -1.99 20.55 6.00
CA ALA A 80 -1.04 20.13 4.98
C ALA A 80 -1.69 19.24 3.91
N VAL A 81 -2.52 18.28 4.33
CA VAL A 81 -3.24 17.37 3.43
C VAL A 81 -4.25 18.12 2.58
N MET A 82 -5.02 19.05 3.17
CA MET A 82 -5.99 19.86 2.43
C MET A 82 -5.30 20.74 1.37
N ILE A 83 -4.21 21.42 1.74
CA ILE A 83 -3.45 22.25 0.79
C ILE A 83 -2.86 21.38 -0.32
N ALA A 84 -2.27 20.23 0.01
CA ALA A 84 -1.71 19.31 -0.97
C ALA A 84 -2.79 18.74 -1.90
N GLY A 85 -3.93 18.31 -1.36
CA GLY A 85 -5.07 17.79 -2.12
C GLY A 85 -5.63 18.85 -3.09
N LEU A 86 -5.94 20.04 -2.60
CA LEU A 86 -6.42 21.14 -3.44
C LEU A 86 -5.42 21.54 -4.52
N THR A 87 -4.12 21.54 -4.20
CA THR A 87 -3.07 21.84 -5.17
C THR A 87 -2.97 20.75 -6.24
N ALA A 88 -3.04 19.49 -5.81
CA ALA A 88 -3.02 18.34 -6.74
C ALA A 88 -4.23 18.38 -7.67
N GLN A 89 -5.44 18.63 -7.15
CA GLN A 89 -6.65 18.78 -7.96
C GLN A 89 -6.56 20.00 -8.90
N GLY A 90 -5.99 21.12 -8.44
CA GLY A 90 -5.81 22.32 -9.27
C GLY A 90 -4.85 22.11 -10.45
N ILE A 91 -3.86 21.21 -10.32
CA ILE A 91 -2.87 20.92 -11.36
C ILE A 91 -3.30 19.74 -12.24
N ALA A 92 -3.76 18.66 -11.64
CA ALA A 92 -4.07 17.40 -12.33
C ALA A 92 -5.56 17.23 -12.66
N GLY A 93 -6.42 18.09 -12.14
CA GLY A 93 -7.86 17.98 -12.21
C GLY A 93 -8.45 17.11 -11.09
N ASP A 94 -9.77 17.21 -10.95
CA ASP A 94 -10.53 16.37 -10.02
C ASP A 94 -10.83 15.02 -10.70
N TYR A 95 -9.93 14.06 -10.53
CA TYR A 95 -10.09 12.71 -11.07
C TYR A 95 -10.20 11.67 -9.97
N VAL A 96 -11.04 10.66 -10.19
CA VAL A 96 -11.12 9.49 -9.32
C VAL A 96 -10.05 8.50 -9.74
N TYR A 97 -9.17 8.11 -8.83
CA TYR A 97 -7.92 7.39 -9.15
C TYR A 97 -8.19 6.09 -9.94
N PHE A 98 -9.08 5.23 -9.47
CA PHE A 98 -9.45 4.00 -10.19
C PHE A 98 -10.73 4.11 -11.02
N GLY A 99 -11.34 5.29 -11.11
CA GLY A 99 -12.65 5.48 -11.72
C GLY A 99 -13.81 5.29 -10.74
N GLN A 100 -15.00 5.69 -11.15
CA GLN A 100 -16.18 5.60 -10.31
C GLN A 100 -16.74 4.17 -10.33
N LEU A 101 -16.88 3.57 -9.15
CA LEU A 101 -17.49 2.27 -8.98
C LEU A 101 -18.89 2.44 -8.37
N SER A 102 -19.91 2.17 -9.18
CA SER A 102 -21.30 2.30 -8.80
C SER A 102 -21.90 0.98 -8.31
N GLY A 103 -22.98 1.07 -7.53
CA GLY A 103 -23.71 -0.08 -7.03
C GLY A 103 -23.48 -0.34 -5.53
N SER A 104 -24.18 -1.35 -5.03
CA SER A 104 -24.08 -1.81 -3.64
C SER A 104 -24.13 -3.33 -3.58
N LEU A 105 -23.47 -3.92 -2.61
CA LEU A 105 -23.56 -5.36 -2.37
C LEU A 105 -24.77 -5.66 -1.45
N PRO A 106 -25.60 -6.64 -1.79
CA PRO A 106 -26.59 -7.17 -0.87
C PRO A 106 -25.91 -7.67 0.41
N ILE A 107 -26.58 -7.52 1.55
CA ILE A 107 -26.00 -7.92 2.85
C ILE A 107 -25.56 -9.39 2.87
N VAL A 108 -26.30 -10.27 2.22
CA VAL A 108 -25.95 -11.70 2.10
C VAL A 108 -24.63 -11.89 1.37
N THR A 109 -24.42 -11.15 0.27
CA THR A 109 -23.13 -11.17 -0.45
C THR A 109 -22.00 -10.67 0.45
N VAL A 110 -22.21 -9.59 1.19
CA VAL A 110 -21.20 -9.04 2.12
C VAL A 110 -20.83 -10.05 3.19
N LEU A 111 -21.80 -10.73 3.79
CA LEU A 111 -21.59 -11.72 4.84
C LEU A 111 -20.77 -12.94 4.36
N VAL A 112 -20.74 -13.21 3.06
CA VAL A 112 -19.94 -14.30 2.47
C VAL A 112 -18.63 -13.77 1.90
N ALA A 113 -18.70 -12.71 1.09
CA ALA A 113 -17.55 -12.18 0.37
C ALA A 113 -16.50 -11.55 1.30
N ALA A 114 -16.93 -10.77 2.30
CA ALA A 114 -16.00 -10.08 3.19
C ALA A 114 -15.15 -11.03 4.03
N PRO A 115 -15.70 -12.11 4.67
CA PRO A 115 -14.87 -13.11 5.35
C PRO A 115 -13.92 -13.85 4.40
N ILE A 116 -14.37 -14.29 3.23
CA ILE A 116 -13.53 -15.02 2.27
C ILE A 116 -12.39 -14.12 1.78
N ALA A 117 -12.70 -12.91 1.30
CA ALA A 117 -11.70 -11.97 0.82
C ALA A 117 -10.76 -11.49 1.94
N GLY A 118 -11.29 -11.25 3.15
CA GLY A 118 -10.50 -10.87 4.32
C GLY A 118 -9.55 -11.95 4.76
N LEU A 119 -10.01 -13.20 4.89
CA LEU A 119 -9.18 -14.33 5.31
C LEU A 119 -8.12 -14.67 4.25
N ALA A 120 -8.55 -14.88 3.01
CA ALA A 120 -7.64 -15.26 1.93
C ALA A 120 -6.68 -14.11 1.57
N GLY A 121 -7.21 -12.90 1.36
CA GLY A 121 -6.44 -11.72 1.05
C GLY A 121 -5.51 -11.34 2.20
N GLY A 122 -6.01 -11.31 3.43
CA GLY A 122 -5.23 -11.01 4.63
C GLY A 122 -4.08 -11.99 4.86
N ALA A 123 -4.34 -13.30 4.71
CA ALA A 123 -3.30 -14.33 4.80
C ALA A 123 -2.24 -14.17 3.70
N ALA A 124 -2.67 -13.93 2.45
CA ALA A 124 -1.75 -13.70 1.33
C ALA A 124 -0.94 -12.42 1.52
N GLY A 125 -1.55 -11.33 2.01
CA GLY A 125 -0.88 -10.09 2.34
C GLY A 125 0.12 -10.25 3.49
N GLY A 126 -0.27 -10.97 4.56
CA GLY A 126 0.62 -11.33 5.65
C GLY A 126 1.79 -12.19 5.18
N LEU A 127 1.57 -13.13 4.24
CA LEU A 127 2.63 -13.92 3.63
C LEU A 127 3.61 -13.02 2.86
N PHE A 128 3.09 -12.07 2.07
CA PHE A 128 3.94 -11.09 1.39
C PHE A 128 4.81 -10.32 2.38
N ALA A 129 4.22 -9.75 3.44
CA ALA A 129 4.93 -9.02 4.48
C ALA A 129 6.02 -9.89 5.14
N ARG A 130 5.68 -11.13 5.50
CA ARG A 130 6.63 -12.11 6.07
C ARG A 130 7.78 -12.40 5.12
N MET A 131 7.52 -12.60 3.83
CA MET A 131 8.56 -12.84 2.82
C MET A 131 9.46 -11.61 2.63
N VAL A 132 8.89 -10.41 2.57
CA VAL A 132 9.68 -9.16 2.50
C VAL A 132 10.58 -9.03 3.72
N LEU A 133 10.06 -9.25 4.92
CA LEU A 133 10.86 -9.19 6.16
C LEU A 133 11.94 -10.27 6.20
N ALA A 134 11.67 -11.47 5.70
CA ALA A 134 12.68 -12.53 5.59
C ALA A 134 13.80 -12.17 4.61
N LEU A 135 13.47 -11.44 3.54
CA LEU A 135 14.43 -11.05 2.49
C LEU A 135 15.17 -9.73 2.79
N ARG A 136 14.54 -8.80 3.50
CA ARG A 136 15.05 -7.43 3.69
C ARG A 136 15.10 -6.97 5.15
N GLY A 137 14.37 -7.66 6.04
CA GLY A 137 14.26 -7.26 7.44
C GLY A 137 15.57 -7.38 8.24
N PRO A 138 15.62 -6.77 9.45
CA PRO A 138 16.77 -6.85 10.33
C PRO A 138 16.96 -8.27 10.88
N GLY A 139 18.21 -8.70 11.05
CA GLY A 139 18.59 -9.94 11.77
C GLY A 139 18.42 -11.26 11.01
N GLY A 140 17.88 -11.27 9.81
CA GLY A 140 17.72 -12.48 9.00
C GLY A 140 19.04 -12.93 8.33
N ARG A 141 19.43 -14.22 8.45
CA ARG A 141 20.60 -14.77 7.74
C ARG A 141 20.48 -14.58 6.24
N PHE A 142 19.29 -14.74 5.71
CA PHE A 142 19.01 -14.59 4.28
C PHE A 142 19.08 -13.13 3.85
N ALA A 143 18.49 -12.23 4.62
CA ALA A 143 18.59 -10.79 4.42
C ALA A 143 20.04 -10.30 4.46
N ALA A 144 20.86 -10.78 5.42
CA ALA A 144 22.27 -10.46 5.51
C ALA A 144 23.03 -10.90 4.25
N ARG A 145 22.74 -12.09 3.71
CA ARG A 145 23.35 -12.61 2.47
C ARG A 145 22.97 -11.80 1.25
N LEU A 146 21.71 -11.38 1.14
CA LEU A 146 21.24 -10.49 0.07
C LEU A 146 21.87 -9.09 0.16
N LYS A 147 21.93 -8.54 1.37
CA LYS A 147 22.55 -7.24 1.63
C LYS A 147 24.08 -7.26 1.40
N SER A 148 24.75 -8.39 1.58
CA SER A 148 26.21 -8.51 1.34
C SER A 148 26.60 -8.53 -0.13
N ARG A 149 25.66 -8.84 -1.04
CA ARG A 149 25.91 -8.90 -2.50
C ARG A 149 24.85 -8.12 -3.28
N PRO A 150 24.74 -6.79 -3.09
CA PRO A 150 23.63 -6.00 -3.60
C PRO A 150 23.51 -6.03 -5.12
N LEU A 151 24.61 -6.01 -5.85
CA LEU A 151 24.58 -6.07 -7.32
C LEU A 151 24.06 -7.40 -7.86
N VAL A 152 24.49 -8.52 -7.23
CA VAL A 152 24.01 -9.86 -7.62
C VAL A 152 22.52 -9.99 -7.30
N THR A 153 22.11 -9.53 -6.13
CA THR A 153 20.70 -9.54 -5.73
C THR A 153 19.84 -8.71 -6.69
N ALA A 154 20.27 -7.49 -7.02
CA ALA A 154 19.58 -6.63 -7.96
C ALA A 154 19.50 -7.28 -9.37
N LEU A 155 20.58 -7.90 -9.83
CA LEU A 155 20.61 -8.59 -11.13
C LEU A 155 19.63 -9.78 -11.17
N VAL A 156 19.68 -10.66 -10.16
CA VAL A 156 18.80 -11.84 -10.11
C VAL A 156 17.34 -11.43 -10.00
N CYS A 157 17.02 -10.47 -9.14
CA CYS A 157 15.67 -9.95 -9.02
C CYS A 157 15.22 -9.23 -10.31
N GLY A 158 16.11 -8.47 -10.95
CA GLY A 158 15.83 -7.80 -12.21
C GLY A 158 15.52 -8.78 -13.33
N ILE A 159 16.30 -9.86 -13.45
CA ILE A 159 16.02 -10.95 -14.41
C ILE A 159 14.67 -11.59 -14.10
N ALA A 160 14.36 -11.90 -12.84
CA ALA A 160 13.08 -12.49 -12.46
C ALA A 160 11.90 -11.57 -12.83
N VAL A 161 12.00 -10.27 -12.54
CA VAL A 161 10.98 -9.28 -12.91
C VAL A 161 10.85 -9.14 -14.42
N GLY A 162 11.99 -9.12 -15.15
CA GLY A 162 12.00 -9.05 -16.61
C GLY A 162 11.34 -10.27 -17.26
N LEU A 163 11.63 -11.47 -16.76
CA LEU A 163 11.02 -12.72 -17.24
C LEU A 163 9.51 -12.73 -16.94
N LEU A 164 9.10 -12.34 -15.74
CA LEU A 164 7.68 -12.20 -15.41
C LEU A 164 7.01 -11.18 -16.33
N GLY A 165 7.60 -10.00 -16.52
CA GLY A 165 7.09 -8.99 -17.45
C GLY A 165 6.95 -9.51 -18.87
N PHE A 166 7.95 -10.27 -19.37
CA PHE A 166 7.91 -10.86 -20.69
C PHE A 166 6.80 -11.92 -20.83
N VAL A 167 6.72 -12.87 -19.91
CA VAL A 167 5.69 -13.93 -19.92
C VAL A 167 4.28 -13.37 -19.77
N THR A 168 4.14 -12.26 -19.03
CA THR A 168 2.84 -11.61 -18.76
C THR A 168 2.52 -10.46 -19.72
N SER A 169 3.28 -10.33 -20.82
CA SER A 169 3.09 -9.25 -21.80
C SER A 169 3.06 -7.85 -21.16
N GLY A 170 3.84 -7.66 -20.09
CA GLY A 170 3.95 -6.40 -19.38
C GLY A 170 2.90 -6.16 -18.27
N ALA A 171 1.91 -7.03 -18.09
CA ALA A 171 0.83 -6.84 -17.11
C ALA A 171 1.34 -6.71 -15.66
N THR A 172 2.47 -7.33 -15.30
CA THR A 172 3.07 -7.25 -13.97
C THR A 172 3.97 -6.04 -13.76
N SER A 173 4.27 -5.27 -14.81
CA SER A 173 5.15 -4.11 -14.74
C SER A 173 4.49 -2.91 -14.05
N GLY A 174 5.32 -2.00 -13.53
CA GLY A 174 4.90 -0.74 -12.94
C GLY A 174 4.02 -0.89 -11.68
N THR A 175 3.14 0.07 -11.47
CA THR A 175 2.22 0.09 -10.31
C THR A 175 1.10 -0.94 -10.41
N GLY A 176 0.74 -1.37 -11.62
CA GLY A 176 -0.45 -2.16 -11.90
C GLY A 176 -1.74 -1.34 -12.02
N TYR A 177 -1.62 -0.02 -12.14
CA TYR A 177 -2.75 0.90 -12.18
C TYR A 177 -3.74 0.58 -13.29
N GLU A 178 -3.26 0.45 -14.53
CA GLU A 178 -4.11 0.21 -15.70
C GLU A 178 -4.88 -1.11 -15.56
N ALA A 179 -4.19 -2.21 -15.22
CA ALA A 179 -4.81 -3.50 -15.01
C ALA A 179 -5.87 -3.46 -13.88
N THR A 180 -5.56 -2.79 -12.77
CA THR A 180 -6.51 -2.65 -11.66
C THR A 180 -7.74 -1.86 -12.05
N ARG A 181 -7.55 -0.76 -12.78
CA ARG A 181 -8.65 0.09 -13.26
C ARG A 181 -9.54 -0.66 -14.25
N ASP A 182 -8.93 -1.40 -15.16
CA ASP A 182 -9.65 -2.21 -16.15
C ASP A 182 -10.51 -3.28 -15.47
N LEU A 183 -9.93 -4.01 -14.51
CA LEU A 183 -10.65 -5.00 -13.70
C LEU A 183 -11.85 -4.41 -12.95
N LEU A 184 -11.67 -3.26 -12.30
CA LEU A 184 -12.76 -2.59 -11.58
C LEU A 184 -13.86 -2.08 -12.51
N SER A 185 -13.52 -1.77 -13.77
CA SER A 185 -14.46 -1.31 -14.80
C SER A 185 -15.20 -2.44 -15.52
N GLY A 186 -15.01 -3.70 -15.09
CA GLY A 186 -15.66 -4.87 -15.68
C GLY A 186 -14.84 -5.55 -16.78
N GLY A 187 -13.58 -5.14 -16.97
CA GLY A 187 -12.60 -5.90 -17.75
C GLY A 187 -12.28 -7.23 -17.08
N ALA A 188 -11.58 -8.09 -17.79
CA ALA A 188 -11.08 -9.36 -17.26
C ALA A 188 -9.57 -9.43 -17.44
N SER A 189 -8.89 -10.00 -16.46
CA SER A 189 -7.49 -10.35 -16.60
C SER A 189 -7.29 -11.86 -16.65
N GLU A 190 -6.09 -12.26 -16.96
CA GLU A 190 -5.73 -13.68 -16.85
C GLU A 190 -5.66 -14.09 -15.37
N TYR A 191 -6.22 -15.23 -15.02
CA TYR A 191 -6.29 -15.73 -13.64
C TYR A 191 -4.92 -15.79 -12.91
N TRP A 192 -3.84 -15.80 -13.64
CA TRP A 192 -2.47 -15.75 -13.08
C TRP A 192 -2.00 -14.34 -12.74
N PHE A 193 -2.76 -13.27 -13.10
CA PHE A 193 -2.33 -11.88 -12.89
C PHE A 193 -2.01 -11.57 -11.43
N GLY A 194 -2.91 -11.89 -10.50
CA GLY A 194 -2.70 -11.68 -9.07
C GLY A 194 -1.42 -12.37 -8.55
N PRO A 195 -1.27 -13.68 -8.73
CA PRO A 195 -0.06 -14.42 -8.36
C PRO A 195 1.21 -13.90 -9.02
N ALA A 196 1.19 -13.60 -10.32
CA ALA A 196 2.35 -13.08 -11.03
C ALA A 196 2.74 -11.67 -10.54
N LYS A 197 1.76 -10.81 -10.30
CA LYS A 197 1.98 -9.47 -9.73
C LYS A 197 2.54 -9.54 -8.31
N PHE A 198 2.08 -10.49 -7.49
CA PHE A 198 2.64 -10.78 -6.17
C PHE A 198 4.14 -11.10 -6.26
N LEU A 199 4.52 -12.03 -7.15
CA LEU A 199 5.92 -12.43 -7.32
C LEU A 199 6.78 -11.29 -7.87
N ALA A 200 6.28 -10.52 -8.83
CA ALA A 200 6.98 -9.37 -9.40
C ALA A 200 7.20 -8.27 -8.35
N ALA A 201 6.19 -7.96 -7.53
CA ALA A 201 6.30 -6.99 -6.45
C ALA A 201 7.28 -7.46 -5.36
N LEU A 202 7.24 -8.75 -5.00
CA LEU A 202 8.17 -9.35 -4.05
C LEU A 202 9.61 -9.30 -4.56
N ALA A 203 9.87 -9.70 -5.81
CA ALA A 203 11.20 -9.66 -6.42
C ALA A 203 11.72 -8.22 -6.51
N THR A 204 10.87 -7.26 -6.92
CA THR A 204 11.25 -5.84 -6.98
C THR A 204 11.62 -5.32 -5.58
N THR A 205 10.82 -5.62 -4.55
CA THR A 205 11.11 -5.21 -3.17
C THR A 205 12.38 -5.88 -2.64
N ALA A 206 12.59 -7.17 -2.94
CA ALA A 206 13.78 -7.92 -2.55
C ALA A 206 15.06 -7.40 -3.20
N SER A 207 14.99 -6.80 -4.40
CA SER A 207 16.15 -6.22 -5.08
C SER A 207 16.83 -5.09 -4.29
N GLY A 208 16.09 -4.43 -3.40
CA GLY A 208 16.56 -3.28 -2.62
C GLY A 208 16.43 -1.96 -3.35
N ILE A 209 15.81 -1.93 -4.51
CA ILE A 209 15.47 -0.69 -5.20
C ILE A 209 14.39 0.04 -4.38
N PRO A 210 14.58 1.33 -4.07
CA PRO A 210 13.58 2.10 -3.33
C PRO A 210 12.30 2.28 -4.16
N GLY A 211 11.15 2.09 -3.52
CA GLY A 211 9.85 2.27 -4.15
C GLY A 211 8.71 1.93 -3.21
N GLY A 212 7.51 2.38 -3.55
CA GLY A 212 6.29 2.11 -2.80
C GLY A 212 5.77 0.69 -3.06
N ILE A 213 5.13 0.12 -2.05
CA ILE A 213 4.46 -1.18 -2.15
C ILE A 213 2.93 -1.05 -2.14
N PHE A 214 2.37 0.15 -1.93
CA PHE A 214 0.92 0.37 -1.85
C PHE A 214 0.22 0.02 -3.17
N ALA A 215 0.52 0.74 -4.26
CA ALA A 215 -0.15 0.49 -5.54
C ALA A 215 0.09 -0.93 -6.07
N PRO A 216 1.30 -1.50 -6.03
CA PRO A 216 1.47 -2.92 -6.37
C PRO A 216 0.64 -3.86 -5.49
N SER A 217 0.50 -3.58 -4.19
CA SER A 217 -0.35 -4.39 -3.30
C SER A 217 -1.83 -4.27 -3.65
N LEU A 218 -2.30 -3.08 -4.01
CA LEU A 218 -3.67 -2.91 -4.48
C LEU A 218 -3.92 -3.71 -5.77
N ALA A 219 -2.96 -3.70 -6.71
CA ALA A 219 -3.05 -4.47 -7.94
C ALA A 219 -3.03 -5.99 -7.70
N VAL A 220 -2.19 -6.49 -6.78
CA VAL A 220 -2.21 -7.90 -6.36
C VAL A 220 -3.56 -8.25 -5.74
N GLY A 221 -4.07 -7.38 -4.87
CA GLY A 221 -5.39 -7.55 -4.24
C GLY A 221 -6.54 -7.56 -5.25
N ALA A 222 -6.45 -6.75 -6.32
CA ALA A 222 -7.41 -6.77 -7.42
C ALA A 222 -7.40 -8.12 -8.14
N GLY A 223 -6.22 -8.63 -8.50
CA GLY A 223 -6.10 -9.94 -9.13
C GLY A 223 -6.56 -11.09 -8.23
N PHE A 224 -6.34 -11.04 -6.93
CA PHE A 224 -6.91 -12.04 -6.01
C PHE A 224 -8.43 -11.87 -5.82
N GLY A 225 -8.92 -10.61 -5.83
CA GLY A 225 -10.35 -10.32 -5.80
C GLY A 225 -11.07 -10.84 -7.04
N GLU A 226 -10.45 -10.74 -8.22
CA GLU A 226 -10.97 -11.28 -9.47
C GLU A 226 -11.19 -12.80 -9.39
N LEU A 227 -10.29 -13.55 -8.73
CA LEU A 227 -10.46 -14.99 -8.54
C LEU A 227 -11.71 -15.35 -7.73
N LEU A 228 -12.28 -14.42 -6.99
CA LEU A 228 -13.51 -14.62 -6.23
C LEU A 228 -14.76 -14.29 -7.03
N THR A 229 -14.65 -13.52 -8.12
CA THR A 229 -15.83 -13.07 -8.89
C THR A 229 -16.70 -14.19 -9.45
N PRO A 230 -16.18 -15.38 -9.86
CA PRO A 230 -17.02 -16.46 -10.33
C PRO A 230 -17.99 -17.03 -9.27
N LEU A 231 -17.78 -16.73 -8.00
CA LEU A 231 -18.65 -17.16 -6.89
C LEU A 231 -19.88 -16.24 -6.71
N PHE A 232 -19.93 -15.11 -7.42
CA PHE A 232 -20.92 -14.06 -7.22
C PHE A 232 -21.51 -13.60 -8.57
N PRO A 233 -22.68 -12.94 -8.56
CA PRO A 233 -23.27 -12.38 -9.76
C PRO A 233 -22.32 -11.41 -10.50
N PRO A 234 -22.26 -11.46 -11.85
CA PRO A 234 -21.32 -10.65 -12.62
C PRO A 234 -21.43 -9.13 -12.39
N GLU A 235 -22.62 -8.64 -12.12
CA GLU A 235 -22.89 -7.22 -11.82
C GLU A 235 -22.22 -6.74 -10.51
N GLN A 236 -21.81 -7.66 -9.64
CA GLN A 236 -21.12 -7.37 -8.38
C GLN A 236 -19.60 -7.48 -8.51
N ALA A 237 -19.08 -7.90 -9.67
CA ALA A 237 -17.67 -8.23 -9.85
C ALA A 237 -16.72 -7.10 -9.41
N GLY A 238 -16.95 -5.86 -9.84
CA GLY A 238 -16.11 -4.72 -9.45
C GLY A 238 -16.05 -4.50 -7.93
N LEU A 239 -17.19 -4.65 -7.23
CA LEU A 239 -17.22 -4.51 -5.77
C LEU A 239 -16.57 -5.70 -5.06
N ILE A 240 -16.64 -6.91 -5.61
CA ILE A 240 -15.93 -8.09 -5.08
C ILE A 240 -14.42 -7.92 -5.25
N ILE A 241 -13.97 -7.42 -6.41
CA ILE A 241 -12.56 -7.07 -6.64
C ILE A 241 -12.09 -6.02 -5.62
N LEU A 242 -12.88 -4.97 -5.40
CA LEU A 242 -12.58 -3.92 -4.44
C LEU A 242 -12.42 -4.47 -3.00
N ILE A 243 -13.29 -5.39 -2.59
CA ILE A 243 -13.20 -6.09 -1.31
C ILE A 243 -11.89 -6.92 -1.25
N GLY A 244 -11.55 -7.64 -2.33
CA GLY A 244 -10.30 -8.38 -2.44
C GLY A 244 -9.07 -7.49 -2.28
N MET A 245 -9.10 -6.29 -2.91
CA MET A 245 -8.05 -5.28 -2.73
C MET A 245 -7.91 -4.89 -1.26
N GLY A 246 -9.04 -4.62 -0.58
CA GLY A 246 -9.04 -4.25 0.85
C GLY A 246 -8.45 -5.34 1.75
N GLY A 247 -8.84 -6.59 1.55
CA GLY A 247 -8.34 -7.72 2.33
C GLY A 247 -6.84 -7.94 2.18
N TYR A 248 -6.34 -7.97 0.95
CA TYR A 248 -4.91 -8.17 0.70
C TYR A 248 -4.07 -6.98 1.18
N PHE A 249 -4.46 -5.76 0.81
CA PHE A 249 -3.73 -4.55 1.19
C PHE A 249 -3.61 -4.41 2.71
N THR A 250 -4.71 -4.67 3.44
CA THR A 250 -4.68 -4.64 4.90
C THR A 250 -3.78 -5.72 5.47
N GLY A 251 -3.77 -6.92 4.90
CA GLY A 251 -2.85 -7.99 5.29
C GLY A 251 -1.38 -7.60 5.14
N VAL A 252 -1.03 -6.79 4.12
CA VAL A 252 0.34 -6.30 3.89
C VAL A 252 0.70 -5.16 4.84
N VAL A 253 -0.14 -4.12 4.91
CA VAL A 253 0.18 -2.85 5.57
C VAL A 253 -0.20 -2.85 7.04
N ARG A 254 -1.26 -3.58 7.40
CA ARG A 254 -1.81 -3.64 8.77
C ARG A 254 -2.40 -2.30 9.24
N ALA A 255 -3.01 -1.57 8.28
CA ALA A 255 -3.67 -0.30 8.47
C ALA A 255 -5.10 -0.35 7.88
N PRO A 256 -6.09 -0.93 8.60
CA PRO A 256 -7.44 -1.16 8.10
C PRO A 256 -8.20 0.14 7.80
N LEU A 257 -8.10 1.17 8.62
CA LEU A 257 -8.77 2.45 8.38
C LEU A 257 -8.23 3.12 7.11
N THR A 258 -6.92 3.14 6.95
CA THR A 258 -6.26 3.67 5.75
C THR A 258 -6.69 2.92 4.50
N ALA A 259 -6.75 1.58 4.55
CA ALA A 259 -7.17 0.74 3.44
C ALA A 259 -8.59 1.09 2.97
N VAL A 260 -9.53 1.18 3.92
CA VAL A 260 -10.94 1.51 3.64
C VAL A 260 -11.07 2.87 3.00
N ILE A 261 -10.41 3.88 3.57
CA ILE A 261 -10.53 5.26 3.09
C ILE A 261 -9.85 5.43 1.73
N ILE A 262 -8.63 4.88 1.53
CA ILE A 262 -7.97 4.92 0.21
C ILE A 262 -8.88 4.32 -0.87
N LEU A 263 -9.40 3.12 -0.64
CA LEU A 263 -10.20 2.42 -1.64
C LEU A 263 -11.54 3.11 -1.89
N SER A 264 -12.18 3.61 -0.84
CA SER A 264 -13.44 4.35 -0.94
C SER A 264 -13.28 5.66 -1.73
N GLU A 265 -12.26 6.47 -1.43
CA GLU A 265 -11.97 7.71 -2.17
C GLU A 265 -11.50 7.42 -3.59
N ALA A 266 -10.58 6.48 -3.78
CA ALA A 266 -9.99 6.14 -5.08
C ALA A 266 -10.99 5.54 -6.07
N THR A 267 -12.17 5.10 -5.60
CA THR A 267 -13.27 4.56 -6.42
C THR A 267 -14.56 5.36 -6.31
N SER A 268 -14.57 6.43 -5.54
CA SER A 268 -15.78 7.21 -5.18
C SER A 268 -16.95 6.34 -4.70
N SER A 269 -16.67 5.19 -4.07
CA SER A 269 -17.69 4.23 -3.66
C SER A 269 -17.99 4.32 -2.18
N THR A 270 -18.97 5.13 -1.80
CA THR A 270 -19.43 5.28 -0.41
C THR A 270 -20.20 4.06 0.09
N HIS A 271 -20.89 3.35 -0.79
CA HIS A 271 -21.64 2.14 -0.46
C HIS A 271 -20.73 0.94 -0.12
N ALA A 272 -19.46 0.98 -0.54
CA ALA A 272 -18.49 -0.07 -0.25
C ALA A 272 -17.82 0.09 1.13
N ILE A 273 -18.00 1.20 1.84
CA ILE A 273 -17.31 1.48 3.10
C ILE A 273 -17.52 0.36 4.14
N LEU A 274 -18.76 -0.04 4.40
CA LEU A 274 -19.04 -1.10 5.38
C LEU A 274 -18.49 -2.48 4.96
N PRO A 275 -18.71 -2.95 3.72
CA PRO A 275 -18.04 -4.16 3.23
C PRO A 275 -16.53 -4.11 3.33
N LEU A 276 -15.91 -2.97 2.99
CA LEU A 276 -14.48 -2.77 3.09
C LEU A 276 -13.98 -2.83 4.54
N PHE A 277 -14.71 -2.21 5.49
CA PHE A 277 -14.35 -2.30 6.91
C PHE A 277 -14.39 -3.73 7.42
N ALA A 278 -15.47 -4.48 7.11
CA ALA A 278 -15.56 -5.87 7.50
C ALA A 278 -14.38 -6.69 6.96
N THR A 279 -14.08 -6.52 5.66
CA THR A 279 -12.97 -7.22 5.01
C THR A 279 -11.62 -6.80 5.56
N ALA A 280 -11.39 -5.51 5.78
CA ALA A 280 -10.12 -4.98 6.27
C ALA A 280 -9.82 -5.45 7.69
N LEU A 281 -10.81 -5.45 8.60
CA LEU A 281 -10.62 -5.95 9.96
C LEU A 281 -10.30 -7.45 9.99
N ILE A 282 -11.00 -8.25 9.18
CA ILE A 282 -10.72 -9.67 9.04
C ILE A 282 -9.33 -9.87 8.39
N GLY A 283 -8.99 -9.05 7.40
CA GLY A 283 -7.70 -9.08 6.71
C GLY A 283 -6.54 -8.72 7.63
N ASP A 284 -6.73 -7.72 8.51
CA ASP A 284 -5.76 -7.38 9.55
C ASP A 284 -5.52 -8.54 10.50
N TRP A 285 -6.60 -9.14 11.00
CA TRP A 285 -6.52 -10.29 11.89
C TRP A 285 -5.84 -11.50 11.22
N ALA A 286 -6.26 -11.86 10.00
CA ALA A 286 -5.66 -12.98 9.26
C ALA A 286 -4.18 -12.72 8.93
N GLY A 287 -3.84 -11.50 8.52
CA GLY A 287 -2.46 -11.07 8.27
C GLY A 287 -1.60 -11.17 9.53
N SER A 288 -2.15 -10.84 10.71
CA SER A 288 -1.44 -10.91 11.99
C SER A 288 -1.04 -12.32 12.40
N ILE A 289 -1.84 -13.31 12.02
CA ILE A 289 -1.53 -14.72 12.28
C ILE A 289 -0.31 -15.15 11.44
N VAL A 290 -0.24 -14.71 10.18
CA VAL A 290 0.84 -15.08 9.26
C VAL A 290 2.12 -14.30 9.51
N CYS A 291 2.00 -12.98 9.78
CA CYS A 291 3.10 -12.08 10.08
C CYS A 291 2.74 -11.21 11.28
N LYS A 292 3.38 -11.43 12.42
CA LYS A 292 3.12 -10.67 13.65
C LYS A 292 3.64 -9.23 13.57
N ASP A 293 4.77 -9.02 12.92
CA ASP A 293 5.37 -7.71 12.77
C ASP A 293 4.64 -6.88 11.74
N ARG A 294 4.42 -5.59 12.03
CA ARG A 294 3.95 -4.61 11.04
C ARG A 294 5.11 -4.29 10.10
N LEU A 295 4.88 -4.42 8.80
CA LEU A 295 5.92 -4.37 7.77
C LEU A 295 6.76 -3.09 7.86
N TYR A 296 6.13 -1.92 7.86
CA TYR A 296 6.85 -0.64 7.88
C TYR A 296 7.59 -0.40 9.19
N HIS A 297 6.99 -0.75 10.33
CA HIS A 297 7.64 -0.67 11.63
C HIS A 297 8.87 -1.58 11.73
N ALA A 298 8.78 -2.80 11.20
CA ALA A 298 9.90 -3.72 11.20
C ALA A 298 11.04 -3.24 10.29
N LEU A 299 10.72 -2.72 9.11
CA LEU A 299 11.72 -2.17 8.19
C LEU A 299 12.36 -0.87 8.70
N SER A 300 11.65 -0.06 9.47
CA SER A 300 12.18 1.19 10.03
C SER A 300 13.27 0.95 11.08
N ARG A 301 13.28 -0.21 11.75
CA ARG A 301 14.30 -0.55 12.76
C ARG A 301 15.72 -0.54 12.17
N ASP A 302 15.90 -0.82 10.88
CA ASP A 302 17.22 -0.73 10.22
C ASP A 302 17.79 0.70 10.15
N PHE A 303 16.93 1.72 10.29
CA PHE A 303 17.29 3.14 10.20
C PHE A 303 17.34 3.84 11.55
N LEU A 304 16.87 3.20 12.60
CA LEU A 304 16.98 3.74 13.96
C LEU A 304 18.40 3.46 14.49
N PRO A 305 19.05 4.44 15.15
CA PRO A 305 20.30 4.17 15.85
C PRO A 305 20.02 3.07 16.87
N ALA A 306 20.95 2.11 17.00
CA ALA A 306 20.86 1.08 18.02
C ALA A 306 20.59 1.76 19.35
N SER A 307 19.42 1.53 19.96
CA SER A 307 19.07 2.06 21.25
C SER A 307 20.18 1.61 22.22
N ARG A 308 20.73 2.54 22.97
CA ARG A 308 21.59 2.23 24.11
C ARG A 308 20.68 1.63 25.20
N ASP A 309 20.15 0.46 24.96
CA ASP A 309 19.50 -0.34 25.98
C ASP A 309 20.62 -0.92 26.88
N GLY A 310 20.96 -0.24 27.94
CA GLY A 310 21.97 -0.68 28.90
C GLY A 310 22.47 0.34 29.88
N ALA A 311 21.82 1.48 30.06
CA ALA A 311 22.32 2.51 30.96
C ALA A 311 21.25 3.17 31.85
N GLU A 312 20.24 2.43 32.31
CA GLU A 312 19.34 2.86 33.39
C GLU A 312 18.89 1.66 34.23
N ASP A 313 19.83 0.88 34.77
CA ASP A 313 19.65 0.07 35.95
C ASP A 313 21.00 0.13 36.74
N GLY A 314 21.15 1.21 37.50
CA GLY A 314 22.23 1.44 38.40
C GLY A 314 21.83 2.45 39.47
#